data_0102f025c533fc94138a4796164ee9e1
#
_entry.id   0102f025c533fc94138a4796164ee9e1
#
_cell.length_a   1.000
_cell.length_b   1.000
_cell.length_c   1.000
_cell.angle_alpha   90.00
_cell.angle_beta   90.00
_cell.angle_gamma   90.00
#
_symmetry.space_group_name_H-M   'P 1'
#
loop_
_entity.id
_entity.type
_entity.pdbx_description
1 polymer ?
#
loop_
_entity_poly.entity_id
_entity_poly.type
_entity_poly.pdbx_seq_one_letter_code
_entity_poly.pdbx_strand_id
1 'polypeptide(L)'
;MTLVKQDSDGKKLRLSRRNFLKKSIGMGVGAAGAALLGYELPGVNSVANAAGIEQHDTMPMEISSDYKRYNQKNTVFMRAFSGDQIVQADFFKYVGKKTGEIPQEGGEGWGQLEYAMDDAAWSVEDDVNGYHAPGFANLGLYNWEGKVSPNAYKFQTPELASQAVKKAATFFGADLVGIAPYDDRWVYTDVITDPKTATLKPNVFPFEPTNVIVMAFEMNYESFQAAPALLEGASAGNIYSNMGVTAHKVATFLRRLGYRAIPCGNDTALSVPLGVHAGLGELSRIGILITPKYGPRVRLCKIFTNLPLAVDKPITFGVAEFCKTCRKCADACPSQAISHDKEPSFKTITVSTSGGVKKWALDAEKCLSQWAQVGTDCGICVKVCPYNKLDEWHHDFVKLGTRTPARPILRFFDDLFGYGKVSASDATKNFWNK
;
A
#
# COMPACT_ATOMS: atom_id res chain seq x y z
N MET A 1 5.72 -7.90 25.60
CA MET A 1 6.54 -9.10 25.89
C MET A 1 7.75 -8.69 26.72
N THR A 2 7.92 -9.28 27.87
CA THR A 2 9.01 -8.96 28.80
C THR A 2 10.09 -10.03 28.65
N LEU A 3 11.30 -9.64 28.28
CA LEU A 3 12.43 -10.59 28.27
C LEU A 3 12.80 -10.96 29.70
N VAL A 4 12.75 -12.24 29.99
CA VAL A 4 13.19 -12.80 31.27
C VAL A 4 14.54 -13.48 31.05
N LYS A 5 15.61 -12.90 31.53
CA LYS A 5 16.94 -13.53 31.62
C LYS A 5 17.24 -13.83 33.09
N GLN A 6 17.73 -15.01 33.39
CA GLN A 6 18.23 -15.33 34.71
C GLN A 6 19.71 -14.92 34.78
N ASP A 7 20.10 -14.25 35.86
CA ASP A 7 21.50 -14.00 36.16
C ASP A 7 22.14 -15.22 36.86
N SER A 8 23.44 -15.13 37.11
CA SER A 8 24.21 -16.18 37.79
C SER A 8 23.69 -16.56 39.19
N ASP A 9 22.82 -15.72 39.76
CA ASP A 9 22.27 -15.87 41.10
C ASP A 9 20.78 -16.28 41.08
N GLY A 10 20.24 -16.66 39.90
CA GLY A 10 18.86 -17.15 39.74
C GLY A 10 17.78 -16.08 39.81
N LYS A 11 18.12 -14.79 39.87
CA LYS A 11 17.15 -13.69 39.85
C LYS A 11 16.64 -13.40 38.45
N LYS A 12 15.31 -13.37 38.31
CA LYS A 12 14.64 -12.99 37.06
C LYS A 12 14.73 -11.49 36.82
N LEU A 13 15.59 -11.07 35.92
CA LEU A 13 15.66 -9.69 35.43
C LEU A 13 14.56 -9.47 34.37
N ARG A 14 13.56 -8.68 34.71
CA ARG A 14 12.53 -8.20 33.76
C ARG A 14 13.04 -6.91 33.13
N LEU A 15 13.56 -7.01 31.90
CA LEU A 15 13.89 -5.85 31.09
C LEU A 15 12.67 -5.47 30.24
N SER A 16 12.04 -4.33 30.54
CA SER A 16 11.04 -3.77 29.66
C SER A 16 11.71 -3.24 28.38
N ARG A 17 10.98 -3.27 27.24
CA ARG A 17 11.43 -2.68 25.95
C ARG A 17 12.00 -1.27 26.16
N ARG A 18 11.36 -0.47 27.00
CA ARG A 18 11.76 0.91 27.33
C ARG A 18 13.11 0.99 28.06
N ASN A 19 13.38 0.08 28.97
CA ASN A 19 14.64 0.08 29.76
C ASN A 19 15.82 -0.48 28.96
N PHE A 20 15.58 -1.42 28.04
CA PHE A 20 16.60 -1.91 27.13
C PHE A 20 17.05 -0.81 26.17
N LEU A 21 16.11 -0.09 25.55
CA LEU A 21 16.41 1.03 24.65
C LEU A 21 17.18 2.16 25.37
N LYS A 22 16.80 2.51 26.60
CA LYS A 22 17.54 3.50 27.40
C LYS A 22 18.98 3.08 27.71
N LYS A 23 19.24 1.80 27.94
CA LYS A 23 20.60 1.28 28.17
C LYS A 23 21.44 1.15 26.91
N SER A 24 20.81 0.86 25.76
CA SER A 24 21.49 0.78 24.45
C SER A 24 21.94 2.15 23.94
N ILE A 25 21.19 3.20 24.26
CA ILE A 25 21.52 4.59 23.90
C ILE A 25 22.72 5.10 24.71
N GLY A 26 22.93 4.57 25.95
CA GLY A 26 24.07 4.96 26.80
C GLY A 26 25.42 4.39 26.37
N MET A 27 25.49 3.48 25.41
CA MET A 27 26.70 2.76 25.04
C MET A 27 27.19 3.00 23.60
N GLY A 28 26.96 4.17 23.01
CA GLY A 28 27.73 4.45 21.79
C GLY A 28 27.11 5.27 20.68
N VAL A 29 26.30 6.28 20.95
CA VAL A 29 25.86 7.23 19.91
C VAL A 29 25.99 8.65 20.45
N GLY A 30 27.19 9.16 20.47
CA GLY A 30 27.52 10.50 21.06
C GLY A 30 27.21 11.57 20.08
N ALA A 31 26.85 11.80 19.01
CA ALA A 31 26.62 13.02 18.25
C ALA A 31 25.28 13.09 17.48
N ALA A 32 24.72 11.96 17.09
CA ALA A 32 23.40 11.92 16.41
C ALA A 32 22.22 11.97 17.38
N GLY A 33 22.45 11.67 18.66
CA GLY A 33 21.40 11.62 19.68
C GLY A 33 20.94 12.99 20.19
N ALA A 34 21.76 14.03 20.08
CA ALA A 34 21.42 15.36 20.58
C ALA A 34 20.39 16.10 19.68
N ALA A 35 20.43 15.87 18.38
CA ALA A 35 19.48 16.48 17.43
C ALA A 35 18.07 15.88 17.52
N LEU A 36 17.91 14.67 18.08
CA LEU A 36 16.64 13.95 18.23
C LEU A 36 15.94 14.21 19.56
N LEU A 37 16.53 14.96 20.48
CA LEU A 37 15.96 15.31 21.79
C LEU A 37 15.18 16.64 21.77
N GLY A 38 14.74 17.11 20.62
CA GLY A 38 13.82 18.24 20.55
C GLY A 38 14.47 19.61 20.76
N TYR A 39 15.77 19.75 20.59
CA TYR A 39 16.41 21.07 20.48
C TYR A 39 16.24 21.59 19.07
N GLU A 40 15.35 22.58 18.88
CA GLU A 40 15.25 23.37 17.66
C GLU A 40 16.57 24.13 17.46
N LEU A 41 17.40 23.64 16.53
CA LEU A 41 18.54 24.40 16.04
C LEU A 41 18.02 25.35 14.94
N PRO A 42 18.24 26.66 15.05
CA PRO A 42 17.84 27.62 14.04
C PRO A 42 18.57 27.31 12.71
N GLY A 43 17.84 27.00 11.65
CA GLY A 43 18.37 26.82 10.30
C GLY A 43 18.23 25.42 9.70
N VAL A 44 17.58 24.46 10.34
CA VAL A 44 17.34 23.13 9.77
C VAL A 44 15.96 23.10 9.10
N ASN A 45 15.97 23.21 7.78
CA ASN A 45 14.78 22.98 6.97
C ASN A 45 14.33 21.54 7.12
N SER A 46 13.15 21.40 7.72
CA SER A 46 12.22 20.27 7.67
C SER A 46 12.63 18.92 8.33
N VAL A 47 11.64 18.36 9.00
CA VAL A 47 11.54 17.00 9.53
C VAL A 47 11.97 15.92 8.49
N ALA A 48 11.89 16.21 7.20
CA ALA A 48 12.32 15.34 6.11
C ALA A 48 13.83 15.00 6.16
N ASN A 49 14.68 15.96 6.49
CA ASN A 49 16.14 15.72 6.59
C ASN A 49 16.53 14.93 7.84
N ALA A 50 15.76 15.03 8.92
CA ALA A 50 16.00 14.24 10.14
C ALA A 50 15.63 12.76 9.94
N ALA A 51 14.65 12.45 9.08
CA ALA A 51 14.23 11.07 8.79
C ALA A 51 15.09 10.38 7.71
N GLY A 52 16.12 11.03 7.17
CA GLY A 52 16.95 10.48 6.11
C GLY A 52 16.21 10.25 4.78
N ILE A 53 15.18 11.02 4.48
CA ILE A 53 14.46 10.98 3.20
C ILE A 53 15.25 11.77 2.16
N GLU A 54 15.49 11.15 1.00
CA GLU A 54 16.15 11.76 -0.15
C GLU A 54 15.13 12.00 -1.26
N GLN A 55 15.14 13.21 -1.83
CA GLN A 55 14.28 13.58 -2.96
C GLN A 55 15.04 13.45 -4.28
N HIS A 56 14.34 13.03 -5.33
CA HIS A 56 14.91 12.83 -6.66
C HIS A 56 14.14 13.64 -7.71
N ASP A 57 14.87 14.16 -8.70
CA ASP A 57 14.24 14.85 -9.85
C ASP A 57 13.65 13.87 -10.86
N THR A 58 14.06 12.60 -10.80
CA THR A 58 13.59 11.52 -11.69
C THR A 58 13.17 10.33 -10.88
N MET A 59 12.42 9.42 -11.51
CA MET A 59 11.98 8.17 -10.89
C MET A 59 13.18 7.34 -10.41
N PRO A 60 13.23 6.96 -9.11
CA PRO A 60 14.30 6.13 -8.56
C PRO A 60 14.12 4.63 -8.86
N MET A 61 13.42 4.30 -9.94
CA MET A 61 13.24 2.95 -10.44
C MET A 61 13.90 2.82 -11.80
N GLU A 62 14.68 1.75 -11.99
CA GLU A 62 15.29 1.44 -13.28
C GLU A 62 14.22 0.85 -14.23
N ILE A 63 14.00 1.55 -15.35
CA ILE A 63 13.03 1.18 -16.38
C ILE A 63 13.81 0.79 -17.63
N SER A 64 13.50 -0.38 -18.19
CA SER A 64 14.15 -0.87 -19.42
C SER A 64 13.80 -0.01 -20.62
N SER A 65 14.73 0.13 -21.57
CA SER A 65 14.49 0.85 -22.83
C SER A 65 13.39 0.22 -23.69
N ASP A 66 13.16 -1.08 -23.52
CA ASP A 66 12.13 -1.88 -24.21
C ASP A 66 10.86 -2.05 -23.36
N TYR A 67 10.65 -1.19 -22.35
CA TYR A 67 9.43 -1.17 -21.57
C TYR A 67 8.18 -1.10 -22.45
N LYS A 68 7.21 -1.96 -22.15
CA LYS A 68 5.90 -1.97 -22.80
C LYS A 68 4.80 -1.72 -21.79
N ARG A 69 3.85 -0.89 -22.15
CA ARG A 69 2.66 -0.64 -21.33
C ARG A 69 1.95 -1.95 -21.03
N TYR A 70 1.47 -2.06 -19.81
CA TYR A 70 0.80 -3.26 -19.34
C TYR A 70 -0.67 -3.27 -19.79
N ASN A 71 -1.18 -4.44 -20.13
CA ASN A 71 -2.59 -4.62 -20.48
C ASN A 71 -3.37 -5.11 -19.25
N GLN A 72 -4.49 -4.49 -18.94
CA GLN A 72 -5.30 -4.85 -17.78
C GLN A 72 -5.73 -6.33 -17.79
N LYS A 73 -6.00 -6.90 -18.96
CA LYS A 73 -6.37 -8.33 -19.10
C LYS A 73 -5.37 -9.29 -18.45
N ASN A 74 -4.13 -8.89 -18.32
CA ASN A 74 -3.05 -9.70 -17.77
C ASN A 74 -2.98 -9.65 -16.23
N THR A 75 -3.78 -8.79 -15.57
CA THR A 75 -3.89 -8.85 -14.11
C THR A 75 -4.53 -10.17 -13.69
N VAL A 76 -4.13 -10.71 -12.55
CA VAL A 76 -4.56 -12.04 -12.11
C VAL A 76 -6.09 -12.17 -12.02
N PHE A 77 -6.78 -11.12 -11.57
CA PHE A 77 -8.24 -11.10 -11.49
C PHE A 77 -8.90 -11.03 -12.87
N MET A 78 -8.39 -10.18 -13.77
CA MET A 78 -8.97 -10.09 -15.11
C MET A 78 -8.77 -11.36 -15.93
N ARG A 79 -7.66 -12.06 -15.74
CA ARG A 79 -7.43 -13.40 -16.31
C ARG A 79 -8.49 -14.39 -15.84
N ALA A 80 -8.84 -14.38 -14.55
CA ALA A 80 -9.86 -15.24 -14.00
C ALA A 80 -11.24 -15.02 -14.65
N PHE A 81 -11.62 -13.75 -14.81
CA PHE A 81 -12.86 -13.40 -15.53
C PHE A 81 -12.83 -13.80 -17.00
N SER A 82 -11.67 -13.72 -17.65
CA SER A 82 -11.50 -14.10 -19.05
C SER A 82 -11.44 -15.62 -19.29
N GLY A 83 -11.64 -16.42 -18.26
CA GLY A 83 -11.68 -17.87 -18.36
C GLY A 83 -10.30 -18.56 -18.35
N ASP A 84 -9.25 -17.87 -17.90
CA ASP A 84 -7.93 -18.50 -17.74
C ASP A 84 -7.98 -19.56 -16.64
N GLN A 85 -7.86 -20.82 -17.07
CA GLN A 85 -8.02 -22.00 -16.20
C GLN A 85 -7.00 -22.09 -15.06
N ILE A 86 -5.83 -21.44 -15.20
CA ILE A 86 -4.78 -21.44 -14.17
C ILE A 86 -5.24 -20.70 -12.91
N VAL A 87 -5.95 -19.59 -13.08
CA VAL A 87 -6.32 -18.70 -11.97
C VAL A 87 -7.81 -18.66 -11.67
N GLN A 88 -8.65 -19.11 -12.61
CA GLN A 88 -10.11 -19.01 -12.51
C GLN A 88 -10.67 -19.81 -11.32
N ALA A 89 -10.22 -21.04 -11.13
CA ALA A 89 -10.70 -21.90 -10.04
C ALA A 89 -10.40 -21.30 -8.68
N ASP A 90 -9.17 -20.81 -8.47
CA ASP A 90 -8.77 -20.20 -7.22
C ASP A 90 -9.52 -18.86 -6.98
N PHE A 91 -9.71 -18.07 -8.03
CA PHE A 91 -10.46 -16.81 -7.91
C PHE A 91 -11.93 -17.06 -7.51
N PHE A 92 -12.64 -17.98 -8.16
CA PHE A 92 -14.03 -18.27 -7.80
C PHE A 92 -14.15 -18.95 -6.46
N LYS A 93 -13.16 -19.72 -6.04
CA LYS A 93 -13.11 -20.27 -4.69
C LYS A 93 -12.94 -19.16 -3.64
N TYR A 94 -12.09 -18.18 -3.90
CA TYR A 94 -11.91 -17.00 -3.05
C TYR A 94 -13.21 -16.19 -2.94
N VAL A 95 -13.80 -15.81 -4.08
CA VAL A 95 -15.06 -15.05 -4.13
C VAL A 95 -16.21 -15.82 -3.48
N GLY A 96 -16.33 -17.12 -3.75
CA GLY A 96 -17.38 -17.95 -3.17
C GLY A 96 -17.33 -18.07 -1.65
N LYS A 97 -16.12 -18.01 -1.06
CA LYS A 97 -15.98 -17.97 0.39
C LYS A 97 -16.40 -16.61 0.98
N LYS A 98 -16.16 -15.53 0.23
CA LYS A 98 -16.55 -14.18 0.64
C LYS A 98 -18.07 -13.95 0.56
N THR A 99 -18.73 -14.51 -0.44
CA THR A 99 -20.18 -14.31 -0.71
C THR A 99 -21.06 -15.41 -0.15
N GLY A 100 -20.51 -16.35 0.61
CA GLY A 100 -21.24 -17.42 1.26
C GLY A 100 -22.09 -16.95 2.44
N GLU A 101 -22.97 -17.85 2.93
CA GLU A 101 -23.70 -17.59 4.18
C GLU A 101 -22.71 -17.42 5.34
N ILE A 102 -22.98 -16.42 6.18
CA ILE A 102 -22.19 -16.16 7.38
C ILE A 102 -22.37 -17.34 8.35
N PRO A 103 -21.32 -18.08 8.72
CA PRO A 103 -21.45 -19.18 9.66
C PRO A 103 -21.79 -18.67 11.05
N GLN A 104 -22.75 -19.31 11.72
CA GLN A 104 -23.09 -18.97 13.10
C GLN A 104 -21.97 -19.34 14.08
N GLU A 105 -21.25 -20.42 13.78
CA GLU A 105 -20.12 -20.90 14.56
C GLU A 105 -18.88 -20.98 13.68
N GLY A 106 -17.78 -20.41 14.14
CA GLY A 106 -16.48 -20.44 13.47
C GLY A 106 -15.35 -20.44 14.48
N GLY A 107 -14.15 -20.78 14.03
CA GLY A 107 -12.95 -20.64 14.84
C GLY A 107 -12.61 -19.16 15.11
N GLU A 108 -11.70 -18.90 16.04
CA GLU A 108 -11.24 -17.54 16.36
C GLU A 108 -10.72 -16.81 15.12
N GLY A 109 -11.28 -15.62 14.87
CA GLY A 109 -11.02 -14.82 13.67
C GLY A 109 -11.89 -15.17 12.46
N TRP A 110 -12.81 -16.14 12.59
CA TRP A 110 -13.69 -16.68 11.54
C TRP A 110 -15.12 -16.89 12.05
N GLY A 111 -15.52 -16.21 13.11
CA GLY A 111 -16.86 -16.25 13.65
C GLY A 111 -17.81 -15.27 12.95
N GLN A 112 -19.09 -15.33 13.34
CA GLN A 112 -20.13 -14.46 12.77
C GLN A 112 -19.78 -12.96 12.90
N LEU A 113 -19.14 -12.58 14.00
CA LEU A 113 -18.75 -11.19 14.26
C LEU A 113 -17.71 -10.68 13.24
N GLU A 114 -16.69 -11.51 12.95
CA GLU A 114 -15.65 -11.17 11.98
C GLU A 114 -16.18 -11.16 10.55
N TYR A 115 -17.06 -12.09 10.18
CA TYR A 115 -17.73 -12.09 8.88
C TYR A 115 -18.60 -10.85 8.70
N ALA A 116 -19.43 -10.49 9.70
CA ALA A 116 -20.26 -9.30 9.63
C ALA A 116 -19.40 -8.01 9.51
N MET A 117 -18.25 -7.97 10.17
CA MET A 117 -17.32 -6.85 10.06
C MET A 117 -16.67 -6.78 8.67
N ASP A 118 -16.31 -7.92 8.09
CA ASP A 118 -15.74 -7.98 6.73
C ASP A 118 -16.77 -7.57 5.67
N ASP A 119 -17.97 -8.12 5.70
CA ASP A 119 -19.06 -7.77 4.78
C ASP A 119 -19.41 -6.28 4.85
N ALA A 120 -19.57 -5.75 6.07
CA ALA A 120 -19.85 -4.33 6.26
C ALA A 120 -18.72 -3.43 5.74
N ALA A 121 -17.47 -3.84 5.91
CA ALA A 121 -16.31 -3.09 5.45
C ALA A 121 -16.22 -3.00 3.91
N TRP A 122 -16.62 -4.06 3.21
CA TRP A 122 -16.62 -4.12 1.75
C TRP A 122 -17.89 -3.54 1.09
N SER A 123 -18.97 -3.32 1.84
CA SER A 123 -20.31 -3.03 1.28
C SER A 123 -20.34 -1.90 0.25
N VAL A 124 -19.64 -0.79 0.45
CA VAL A 124 -19.62 0.32 -0.53
C VAL A 124 -18.84 -0.07 -1.78
N GLU A 125 -17.74 -0.82 -1.67
CA GLU A 125 -17.00 -1.30 -2.83
C GLU A 125 -17.81 -2.35 -3.60
N ASP A 126 -18.47 -3.26 -2.90
CA ASP A 126 -19.23 -4.34 -3.49
C ASP A 126 -20.54 -3.83 -4.11
N ASP A 127 -21.34 -3.05 -3.36
CA ASP A 127 -22.69 -2.65 -3.75
C ASP A 127 -22.69 -1.45 -4.70
N VAL A 128 -21.73 -0.53 -4.56
CA VAL A 128 -21.68 0.73 -5.32
C VAL A 128 -20.67 0.69 -6.45
N ASN A 129 -19.47 0.13 -6.22
CA ASN A 129 -18.40 0.08 -7.23
C ASN A 129 -18.40 -1.22 -8.05
N GLY A 130 -19.26 -2.19 -7.68
CA GLY A 130 -19.37 -3.44 -8.39
C GLY A 130 -18.14 -4.34 -8.22
N TYR A 131 -17.73 -4.60 -6.98
CA TYR A 131 -16.56 -5.46 -6.66
C TYR A 131 -16.62 -6.83 -7.30
N HIS A 132 -17.81 -7.39 -7.52
CA HIS A 132 -17.98 -8.63 -8.28
C HIS A 132 -17.45 -8.53 -9.73
N ALA A 133 -17.07 -7.32 -10.12
CA ALA A 133 -16.37 -7.00 -11.36
C ALA A 133 -15.13 -6.13 -11.09
N PRO A 134 -14.17 -6.57 -10.25
CA PRO A 134 -13.06 -5.73 -9.80
C PRO A 134 -12.16 -5.30 -10.96
N GLY A 135 -11.74 -4.05 -10.92
CA GLY A 135 -10.83 -3.48 -11.89
C GLY A 135 -11.49 -2.94 -13.15
N PHE A 136 -12.82 -2.81 -13.20
CA PHE A 136 -13.50 -2.14 -14.30
C PHE A 136 -13.39 -0.63 -14.13
N ALA A 137 -12.97 0.02 -15.20
CA ALA A 137 -13.00 1.47 -15.30
C ALA A 137 -14.44 1.98 -15.42
N ASN A 138 -14.66 3.21 -14.90
CA ASN A 138 -15.90 3.95 -15.14
C ASN A 138 -17.17 3.33 -14.52
N LEU A 139 -17.03 2.76 -13.30
CA LEU A 139 -18.15 2.23 -12.54
C LEU A 139 -18.34 2.95 -11.19
N GLY A 140 -19.59 3.02 -10.74
CA GLY A 140 -19.96 3.53 -9.43
C GLY A 140 -19.34 4.89 -9.09
N LEU A 141 -18.65 4.94 -7.98
CA LEU A 141 -17.95 6.14 -7.50
C LEU A 141 -16.71 6.52 -8.32
N TYR A 142 -16.20 5.59 -9.13
CA TYR A 142 -15.11 5.81 -10.09
C TYR A 142 -15.60 6.25 -11.48
N ASN A 143 -16.84 6.69 -11.60
CA ASN A 143 -17.42 7.14 -12.87
C ASN A 143 -16.63 8.31 -13.47
N TRP A 144 -16.26 8.16 -14.76
CA TRP A 144 -15.51 9.16 -15.51
C TRP A 144 -16.36 10.37 -15.89
N GLU A 145 -17.66 10.19 -15.97
CA GLU A 145 -18.61 11.25 -16.31
C GLU A 145 -18.97 12.08 -15.09
N GLY A 146 -19.21 13.35 -15.33
CA GLY A 146 -19.65 14.28 -14.29
C GLY A 146 -19.71 15.70 -14.79
N LYS A 147 -20.58 16.51 -14.19
CA LYS A 147 -20.78 17.91 -14.60
C LYS A 147 -19.53 18.75 -14.31
N VAL A 148 -18.87 19.20 -15.34
CA VAL A 148 -17.75 20.16 -15.28
C VAL A 148 -18.33 21.58 -15.35
N SER A 149 -17.87 22.47 -14.45
CA SER A 149 -18.25 23.89 -14.50
C SER A 149 -17.74 24.53 -15.81
N PRO A 150 -18.56 25.32 -16.48
CA PRO A 150 -18.12 26.03 -17.69
C PRO A 150 -17.06 27.10 -17.38
N ASN A 151 -17.02 27.60 -16.14
CA ASN A 151 -16.07 28.61 -15.68
C ASN A 151 -14.97 27.96 -14.88
N ALA A 152 -13.75 27.96 -15.38
CA ALA A 152 -12.59 27.45 -14.65
C ALA A 152 -12.11 28.45 -13.60
N TYR A 153 -11.97 27.99 -12.36
CA TYR A 153 -11.29 28.73 -11.31
C TYR A 153 -9.80 28.87 -11.64
N LYS A 154 -9.29 30.09 -11.72
CA LYS A 154 -7.89 30.35 -12.08
C LYS A 154 -7.04 30.45 -10.81
N PHE A 155 -6.25 29.44 -10.56
CA PHE A 155 -5.20 29.51 -9.54
C PHE A 155 -4.08 30.46 -10.01
N GLN A 156 -3.50 31.17 -9.08
CA GLN A 156 -2.39 32.09 -9.39
C GLN A 156 -1.12 31.33 -9.80
N THR A 157 -0.87 30.18 -9.18
CA THR A 157 0.26 29.29 -9.51
C THR A 157 -0.12 27.83 -9.39
N PRO A 158 0.60 26.90 -10.06
CA PRO A 158 0.42 25.47 -9.91
C PRO A 158 0.63 24.98 -8.47
N GLU A 159 1.52 25.62 -7.68
CA GLU A 159 1.76 25.30 -6.28
C GLU A 159 0.54 25.55 -5.41
N LEU A 160 -0.13 26.68 -5.60
CA LEU A 160 -1.39 27.00 -4.89
C LEU A 160 -2.51 26.04 -5.29
N ALA A 161 -2.58 25.64 -6.55
CA ALA A 161 -3.50 24.62 -7.00
C ALA A 161 -3.22 23.29 -6.31
N SER A 162 -1.96 22.87 -6.23
CA SER A 162 -1.53 21.64 -5.57
C SER A 162 -1.84 21.65 -4.08
N GLN A 163 -1.61 22.75 -3.39
CA GLN A 163 -1.96 22.91 -1.98
C GLN A 163 -3.47 22.79 -1.75
N ALA A 164 -4.29 23.43 -2.60
CA ALA A 164 -5.74 23.37 -2.49
C ALA A 164 -6.26 21.93 -2.71
N VAL A 165 -5.72 21.25 -3.73
CA VAL A 165 -6.08 19.85 -4.04
C VAL A 165 -5.68 18.91 -2.92
N LYS A 166 -4.46 19.01 -2.41
CA LYS A 166 -3.99 18.20 -1.27
C LYS A 166 -4.83 18.45 -0.03
N LYS A 167 -5.16 19.71 0.27
CA LYS A 167 -6.04 20.07 1.38
C LYS A 167 -7.44 19.47 1.23
N ALA A 168 -8.03 19.54 0.03
CA ALA A 168 -9.34 18.97 -0.24
C ALA A 168 -9.32 17.43 -0.13
N ALA A 169 -8.31 16.77 -0.69
CA ALA A 169 -8.18 15.32 -0.61
C ALA A 169 -8.03 14.83 0.85
N THR A 170 -7.19 15.49 1.63
CA THR A 170 -7.03 15.19 3.07
C THR A 170 -8.32 15.47 3.84
N PHE A 171 -9.02 16.58 3.56
CA PHE A 171 -10.32 16.89 4.18
C PHE A 171 -11.37 15.83 3.89
N PHE A 172 -11.32 15.21 2.69
CA PHE A 172 -12.24 14.15 2.29
C PHE A 172 -11.83 12.74 2.78
N GLY A 173 -10.66 12.61 3.42
CA GLY A 173 -10.27 11.37 4.10
C GLY A 173 -9.00 10.69 3.61
N ALA A 174 -8.24 11.28 2.66
CA ALA A 174 -6.95 10.74 2.29
C ALA A 174 -5.89 10.98 3.38
N ASP A 175 -5.13 9.95 3.73
CA ASP A 175 -4.06 10.04 4.74
C ASP A 175 -2.76 10.63 4.18
N LEU A 176 -2.43 10.31 2.93
CA LEU A 176 -1.31 10.91 2.19
C LEU A 176 -1.78 11.27 0.79
N VAL A 177 -1.26 12.39 0.29
CA VAL A 177 -1.58 12.89 -1.06
C VAL A 177 -0.29 13.36 -1.74
N GLY A 178 -0.04 12.82 -2.92
CA GLY A 178 1.07 13.23 -3.78
C GLY A 178 0.59 13.53 -5.20
N ILE A 179 1.34 14.32 -5.93
CA ILE A 179 1.04 14.73 -7.29
C ILE A 179 2.18 14.30 -8.20
N ALA A 180 1.87 13.42 -9.16
CA ALA A 180 2.78 13.01 -10.22
C ALA A 180 2.48 13.76 -11.52
N PRO A 181 3.45 13.95 -12.41
CA PRO A 181 3.17 14.28 -13.79
C PRO A 181 2.43 13.11 -14.45
N TYR A 182 1.64 13.40 -15.48
CA TYR A 182 1.08 12.34 -16.30
C TYR A 182 2.20 11.62 -17.05
N ASP A 183 2.17 10.28 -16.98
CA ASP A 183 3.11 9.41 -17.67
C ASP A 183 2.33 8.20 -18.20
N ASP A 184 2.18 8.10 -19.51
CA ASP A 184 1.38 7.10 -20.17
C ASP A 184 1.91 5.68 -20.00
N ARG A 185 3.21 5.53 -19.66
CA ARG A 185 3.82 4.22 -19.36
C ARG A 185 3.06 3.45 -18.29
N TRP A 186 2.49 4.16 -17.33
CA TRP A 186 1.77 3.54 -16.21
C TRP A 186 0.29 3.26 -16.50
N VAL A 187 -0.25 3.80 -17.58
CA VAL A 187 -1.64 3.61 -18.02
C VAL A 187 -1.78 2.28 -18.78
N TYR A 188 -2.77 1.46 -18.45
CA TYR A 188 -3.03 0.22 -19.19
C TYR A 188 -3.28 0.50 -20.66
N THR A 189 -2.85 -0.41 -21.55
CA THR A 189 -3.16 -0.28 -23.00
C THR A 189 -4.64 -0.43 -23.27
N ASP A 190 -5.25 -1.40 -22.60
CA ASP A 190 -6.66 -1.74 -22.74
C ASP A 190 -7.26 -2.01 -21.38
N VAL A 191 -8.57 -1.81 -21.28
CA VAL A 191 -9.39 -2.13 -20.11
C VAL A 191 -10.48 -3.12 -20.49
N ILE A 192 -10.87 -3.96 -19.55
CA ILE A 192 -12.02 -4.85 -19.71
C ILE A 192 -13.29 -4.05 -19.42
N THR A 193 -14.25 -4.09 -20.34
CA THR A 193 -15.53 -3.40 -20.21
C THR A 193 -16.70 -4.35 -19.97
N ASP A 194 -16.52 -5.63 -20.25
CA ASP A 194 -17.48 -6.69 -19.93
C ASP A 194 -16.71 -7.93 -19.45
N PRO A 195 -16.86 -8.30 -18.16
CA PRO A 195 -16.18 -9.45 -17.60
C PRO A 195 -16.63 -10.77 -18.22
N LYS A 196 -17.92 -10.89 -18.53
CA LYS A 196 -18.50 -12.14 -19.03
C LYS A 196 -17.97 -12.54 -20.40
N THR A 197 -17.71 -11.54 -21.23
CA THR A 197 -17.20 -11.74 -22.59
C THR A 197 -15.72 -11.42 -22.75
N ALA A 198 -15.06 -10.97 -21.67
CA ALA A 198 -13.69 -10.46 -21.69
C ALA A 198 -13.46 -9.36 -22.76
N THR A 199 -14.49 -8.57 -23.05
CA THR A 199 -14.42 -7.53 -24.06
C THR A 199 -13.44 -6.46 -23.67
N LEU A 200 -12.42 -6.25 -24.51
CA LEU A 200 -11.39 -5.23 -24.35
C LEU A 200 -11.76 -3.96 -25.14
N LYS A 201 -11.45 -2.82 -24.56
CA LYS A 201 -11.43 -1.53 -25.26
C LYS A 201 -10.11 -0.82 -25.01
N PRO A 202 -9.58 -0.08 -26.00
CA PRO A 202 -8.44 0.80 -25.74
C PRO A 202 -8.74 1.74 -24.57
N ASN A 203 -7.77 1.87 -23.67
CA ASN A 203 -7.87 2.74 -22.52
C ASN A 203 -7.50 4.18 -22.92
N VAL A 204 -8.48 4.91 -23.40
CA VAL A 204 -8.31 6.28 -23.94
C VAL A 204 -9.07 7.27 -23.05
N PHE A 205 -8.35 8.25 -22.54
CA PHE A 205 -8.98 9.34 -21.80
C PHE A 205 -9.76 10.27 -22.71
N PRO A 206 -10.93 10.78 -22.28
CA PRO A 206 -11.73 11.76 -23.05
C PRO A 206 -11.13 13.18 -23.03
N PHE A 207 -9.93 13.36 -22.50
CA PHE A 207 -9.12 14.57 -22.50
C PHE A 207 -7.65 14.20 -22.29
N GLU A 208 -6.76 15.14 -22.53
CA GLU A 208 -5.33 14.97 -22.24
C GLU A 208 -5.03 15.28 -20.76
N PRO A 209 -4.72 14.29 -19.93
CA PRO A 209 -4.29 14.54 -18.56
C PRO A 209 -2.93 15.21 -18.52
N THR A 210 -2.73 16.12 -17.58
CA THR A 210 -1.41 16.72 -17.31
C THR A 210 -0.79 16.19 -16.03
N ASN A 211 -1.64 15.88 -15.05
CA ASN A 211 -1.21 15.46 -13.72
C ASN A 211 -2.06 14.27 -13.21
N VAL A 212 -1.45 13.55 -12.27
CA VAL A 212 -2.10 12.47 -11.52
C VAL A 212 -2.01 12.77 -10.03
N ILE A 213 -3.16 12.92 -9.38
CA ILE A 213 -3.25 13.03 -7.93
C ILE A 213 -3.32 11.62 -7.39
N VAL A 214 -2.34 11.21 -6.60
CA VAL A 214 -2.28 9.89 -5.97
C VAL A 214 -2.58 10.04 -4.49
N MET A 215 -3.54 9.28 -4.01
CA MET A 215 -3.98 9.28 -2.62
C MET A 215 -3.68 7.92 -1.99
N ALA A 216 -3.13 7.94 -0.77
CA ALA A 216 -2.90 6.74 0.01
C ALA A 216 -3.74 6.79 1.29
N PHE A 217 -4.26 5.63 1.68
CA PHE A 217 -5.14 5.44 2.84
C PHE A 217 -4.56 4.36 3.75
N GLU A 218 -4.45 4.68 5.03
CA GLU A 218 -3.94 3.76 6.03
C GLU A 218 -4.95 2.65 6.33
N MET A 219 -4.54 1.40 6.26
CA MET A 219 -5.29 0.26 6.84
C MET A 219 -5.08 0.24 8.35
N ASN A 220 -6.11 -0.11 9.12
CA ASN A 220 -6.03 -0.13 10.57
C ASN A 220 -4.94 -1.11 11.07
N TYR A 221 -4.03 -0.64 11.93
CA TYR A 221 -2.90 -1.43 12.39
C TYR A 221 -3.32 -2.65 13.22
N GLU A 222 -4.29 -2.48 14.10
CA GLU A 222 -4.70 -3.53 15.04
C GLU A 222 -5.43 -4.67 14.32
N SER A 223 -6.42 -4.34 13.47
CA SER A 223 -7.13 -5.34 12.67
C SER A 223 -6.18 -6.04 11.70
N PHE A 224 -5.20 -5.32 11.13
CA PHE A 224 -4.22 -5.89 10.21
C PHE A 224 -3.27 -6.89 10.88
N GLN A 225 -3.08 -6.83 12.21
CA GLN A 225 -2.34 -7.85 12.96
C GLN A 225 -3.06 -9.21 12.97
N ALA A 226 -4.35 -9.27 12.67
CA ALA A 226 -5.11 -10.50 12.55
C ALA A 226 -4.85 -11.28 11.25
N ALA A 227 -4.03 -10.74 10.32
CA ALA A 227 -3.67 -11.47 9.09
C ALA A 227 -3.18 -12.91 9.40
N PRO A 228 -3.66 -13.91 8.67
CA PRO A 228 -4.55 -13.90 7.52
C PRO A 228 -6.03 -14.20 7.84
N ALA A 229 -6.62 -13.61 8.86
CA ALA A 229 -8.02 -13.79 9.23
C ALA A 229 -8.90 -12.60 8.77
N LEU A 230 -10.22 -12.75 8.88
CA LEU A 230 -11.23 -11.82 8.35
C LEU A 230 -11.06 -10.35 8.76
N LEU A 231 -10.58 -10.07 9.97
CA LEU A 231 -10.34 -8.67 10.37
C LEU A 231 -9.26 -7.97 9.52
N GLU A 232 -8.31 -8.71 8.96
CA GLU A 232 -7.37 -8.14 7.97
C GLU A 232 -8.11 -7.82 6.68
N GLY A 233 -8.94 -8.75 6.17
CA GLY A 233 -9.81 -8.53 5.02
C GLY A 233 -10.75 -7.34 5.21
N ALA A 234 -11.39 -7.23 6.38
CA ALA A 234 -12.20 -6.08 6.76
C ALA A 234 -11.41 -4.77 6.75
N SER A 235 -10.14 -4.78 7.21
CA SER A 235 -9.27 -3.61 7.13
C SER A 235 -9.01 -3.19 5.69
N ALA A 236 -8.80 -4.14 4.79
CA ALA A 236 -8.64 -3.89 3.36
C ALA A 236 -9.95 -3.35 2.74
N GLY A 237 -11.08 -3.99 2.98
CA GLY A 237 -12.40 -3.64 2.44
C GLY A 237 -12.85 -2.24 2.86
N ASN A 238 -12.69 -1.90 4.15
CA ASN A 238 -12.99 -0.57 4.66
C ASN A 238 -12.22 0.53 3.88
N ILE A 239 -10.96 0.27 3.54
CA ILE A 239 -10.18 1.25 2.79
C ILE A 239 -10.58 1.29 1.32
N TYR A 240 -10.92 0.16 0.69
CA TYR A 240 -11.48 0.18 -0.67
C TYR A 240 -12.77 0.99 -0.73
N SER A 241 -13.68 0.80 0.21
CA SER A 241 -14.92 1.58 0.34
C SER A 241 -14.63 3.08 0.51
N ASN A 242 -13.71 3.43 1.39
CA ASN A 242 -13.33 4.84 1.65
C ASN A 242 -12.61 5.50 0.47
N MET A 243 -11.78 4.76 -0.25
CA MET A 243 -11.08 5.23 -1.45
C MET A 243 -12.07 5.68 -2.53
N GLY A 244 -13.10 4.87 -2.81
CA GLY A 244 -14.12 5.19 -3.79
C GLY A 244 -14.85 6.50 -3.44
N VAL A 245 -15.31 6.62 -2.20
CA VAL A 245 -15.99 7.82 -1.69
C VAL A 245 -15.10 9.06 -1.80
N THR A 246 -13.84 8.95 -1.38
CA THR A 246 -12.90 10.08 -1.40
C THR A 246 -12.52 10.47 -2.82
N ALA A 247 -12.23 9.51 -3.69
CA ALA A 247 -11.91 9.76 -5.10
C ALA A 247 -13.06 10.47 -5.82
N HIS A 248 -14.32 10.03 -5.57
CA HIS A 248 -15.51 10.68 -6.11
C HIS A 248 -15.63 12.14 -5.68
N LYS A 249 -15.43 12.41 -4.38
CA LYS A 249 -15.51 13.79 -3.82
C LYS A 249 -14.42 14.68 -4.41
N VAL A 250 -13.17 14.21 -4.50
CA VAL A 250 -12.07 15.00 -5.06
C VAL A 250 -12.27 15.23 -6.57
N ALA A 251 -12.70 14.22 -7.33
CA ALA A 251 -13.04 14.39 -8.75
C ALA A 251 -14.17 15.40 -8.94
N THR A 252 -15.20 15.35 -8.10
CA THR A 252 -16.31 16.31 -8.11
C THR A 252 -15.80 17.72 -7.78
N PHE A 253 -14.93 17.88 -6.79
CA PHE A 253 -14.31 19.17 -6.45
C PHE A 253 -13.60 19.77 -7.66
N LEU A 254 -12.74 18.99 -8.33
CA LEU A 254 -12.02 19.43 -9.54
C LEU A 254 -12.97 19.82 -10.68
N ARG A 255 -14.01 19.00 -10.90
CA ARG A 255 -15.02 19.28 -11.93
C ARG A 255 -15.79 20.56 -11.64
N ARG A 256 -16.11 20.85 -10.36
CA ARG A 256 -16.74 22.11 -9.96
C ARG A 256 -15.84 23.32 -10.08
N LEU A 257 -14.52 23.14 -10.05
CA LEU A 257 -13.54 24.16 -10.38
C LEU A 257 -13.34 24.34 -11.89
N GLY A 258 -14.05 23.59 -12.74
CA GLY A 258 -13.99 23.69 -14.20
C GLY A 258 -12.91 22.84 -14.86
N TYR A 259 -12.31 21.90 -14.14
CA TYR A 259 -11.30 20.99 -14.67
C TYR A 259 -11.85 19.59 -14.84
N ARG A 260 -11.36 18.86 -15.84
CA ARG A 260 -11.70 17.46 -16.04
C ARG A 260 -10.95 16.60 -15.03
N ALA A 261 -11.62 15.57 -14.55
CA ALA A 261 -11.06 14.66 -13.56
C ALA A 261 -11.65 13.26 -13.73
N ILE A 262 -10.79 12.24 -13.71
CA ILE A 262 -11.15 10.82 -13.78
C ILE A 262 -10.68 10.14 -12.50
N PRO A 263 -11.59 9.78 -11.58
CA PRO A 263 -11.26 8.96 -10.43
C PRO A 263 -11.02 7.51 -10.83
N CYS A 264 -10.03 6.86 -10.23
CA CYS A 264 -9.68 5.47 -10.50
C CYS A 264 -9.24 4.77 -9.21
N GLY A 265 -9.73 3.55 -9.01
CA GLY A 265 -9.24 2.62 -7.99
C GLY A 265 -7.99 1.87 -8.48
N ASN A 266 -8.06 0.54 -8.52
CA ASN A 266 -7.00 -0.30 -9.09
C ASN A 266 -7.07 -0.45 -10.62
N ASP A 267 -8.12 0.08 -11.21
CA ASP A 267 -8.35 0.16 -12.65
C ASP A 267 -7.47 1.21 -13.34
N THR A 268 -7.56 1.27 -14.64
CA THR A 268 -7.01 2.32 -15.53
C THR A 268 -5.50 2.38 -15.61
N ALA A 269 -4.78 2.24 -14.49
CA ALA A 269 -3.32 2.40 -14.43
C ALA A 269 -2.68 1.68 -13.24
N LEU A 270 -1.38 1.42 -13.32
CA LEU A 270 -0.56 0.86 -12.26
C LEU A 270 -0.40 1.86 -11.12
N SER A 271 -0.99 1.59 -9.95
CA SER A 271 -1.00 2.51 -8.80
C SER A 271 0.36 2.66 -8.13
N VAL A 272 1.14 1.57 -8.03
CA VAL A 272 2.42 1.58 -7.27
C VAL A 272 3.47 2.49 -7.92
N PRO A 273 3.78 2.40 -9.23
CA PRO A 273 4.72 3.33 -9.84
C PRO A 273 4.23 4.78 -9.82
N LEU A 274 2.91 5.03 -9.92
CA LEU A 274 2.35 6.37 -9.74
C LEU A 274 2.55 6.88 -8.32
N GLY A 275 2.41 6.02 -7.29
CA GLY A 275 2.69 6.37 -5.90
C GLY A 275 4.16 6.72 -5.64
N VAL A 276 5.09 6.00 -6.29
CA VAL A 276 6.53 6.35 -6.26
C VAL A 276 6.78 7.68 -6.95
N HIS A 277 6.19 7.89 -8.14
CA HIS A 277 6.33 9.12 -8.91
C HIS A 277 5.77 10.34 -8.18
N ALA A 278 4.69 10.15 -7.41
CA ALA A 278 4.06 11.17 -6.57
C ALA A 278 4.78 11.41 -5.22
N GLY A 279 5.94 10.82 -4.99
CA GLY A 279 6.72 11.01 -3.77
C GLY A 279 6.11 10.41 -2.50
N LEU A 280 5.20 9.43 -2.62
CA LEU A 280 4.55 8.82 -1.47
C LEU A 280 5.40 7.72 -0.80
N GLY A 281 6.41 7.18 -1.48
CA GLY A 281 7.25 6.12 -0.93
C GLY A 281 8.11 5.40 -1.95
N GLU A 282 8.64 4.24 -1.58
CA GLU A 282 9.50 3.39 -2.39
C GLU A 282 8.85 2.05 -2.72
N LEU A 283 9.24 1.47 -3.87
CA LEU A 283 8.88 0.12 -4.27
C LEU A 283 9.65 -0.92 -3.41
N SER A 284 8.92 -1.89 -2.87
CA SER A 284 9.48 -2.92 -2.00
C SER A 284 9.62 -4.29 -2.66
N ARG A 285 10.24 -5.24 -1.93
CA ARG A 285 10.29 -6.66 -2.32
C ARG A 285 8.91 -7.32 -2.49
N ILE A 286 7.92 -6.87 -1.73
CA ILE A 286 6.53 -7.35 -1.83
C ILE A 286 5.88 -6.93 -3.15
N GLY A 287 6.46 -5.95 -3.86
CA GLY A 287 5.87 -5.38 -5.07
C GLY A 287 4.85 -4.27 -4.80
N ILE A 288 4.71 -3.82 -3.57
CA ILE A 288 3.85 -2.71 -3.16
C ILE A 288 4.66 -1.51 -2.68
N LEU A 289 4.01 -0.36 -2.56
CA LEU A 289 4.58 0.87 -2.03
C LEU A 289 4.82 0.74 -0.52
N ILE A 290 5.98 1.18 -0.05
CA ILE A 290 6.24 1.44 1.37
C ILE A 290 6.33 2.95 1.57
N THR A 291 5.46 3.48 2.42
CA THR A 291 5.45 4.90 2.79
C THR A 291 6.30 5.13 4.04
N PRO A 292 6.89 6.33 4.23
CA PRO A 292 7.66 6.63 5.44
C PRO A 292 6.82 6.54 6.72
N LYS A 293 5.54 6.92 6.67
CA LYS A 293 4.66 7.00 7.84
C LYS A 293 3.99 5.65 8.17
N TYR A 294 3.36 5.03 7.18
CA TYR A 294 2.51 3.85 7.41
C TYR A 294 3.13 2.54 6.91
N GLY A 295 4.37 2.61 6.38
CA GLY A 295 5.02 1.45 5.79
C GLY A 295 4.22 0.89 4.61
N PRO A 296 4.08 -0.44 4.50
CA PRO A 296 3.32 -1.10 3.43
C PRO A 296 1.80 -1.11 3.66
N ARG A 297 1.32 -0.61 4.80
CA ARG A 297 -0.06 -0.72 5.26
C ARG A 297 -0.94 0.41 4.69
N VAL A 298 -0.86 0.60 3.37
CA VAL A 298 -1.66 1.59 2.63
C VAL A 298 -2.28 0.98 1.38
N ARG A 299 -3.44 1.51 0.97
CA ARG A 299 -4.05 1.30 -0.34
C ARG A 299 -4.00 2.60 -1.13
N LEU A 300 -3.99 2.50 -2.45
CA LEU A 300 -3.80 3.63 -3.35
C LEU A 300 -4.99 3.79 -4.29
N CYS A 301 -5.50 5.00 -4.42
CA CYS A 301 -6.31 5.41 -5.56
C CYS A 301 -5.72 6.65 -6.22
N LYS A 302 -6.24 7.01 -7.39
CA LYS A 302 -5.68 8.11 -8.19
C LYS A 302 -6.73 8.86 -8.97
N ILE A 303 -6.42 10.10 -9.32
CA ILE A 303 -7.26 10.94 -10.17
C ILE A 303 -6.40 11.54 -11.28
N PHE A 304 -6.77 11.26 -12.52
CA PHE A 304 -6.19 11.93 -13.69
C PHE A 304 -6.92 13.25 -13.94
N THR A 305 -6.19 14.33 -14.15
CA THR A 305 -6.78 15.66 -14.36
C THR A 305 -5.99 16.50 -15.36
N ASN A 306 -6.66 17.46 -15.99
CA ASN A 306 -6.04 18.49 -16.80
C ASN A 306 -5.80 19.80 -16.02
N LEU A 307 -6.00 19.82 -14.70
CA LEU A 307 -5.59 20.93 -13.87
C LEU A 307 -4.05 20.99 -13.79
N PRO A 308 -3.40 22.07 -14.22
CA PRO A 308 -1.96 22.22 -14.03
C PRO A 308 -1.60 22.27 -12.54
N LEU A 309 -0.80 21.32 -12.10
CA LEU A 309 -0.37 21.16 -10.70
C LEU A 309 1.15 21.13 -10.62
N ALA A 310 1.71 21.70 -9.56
CA ALA A 310 3.10 21.47 -9.20
C ALA A 310 3.26 20.02 -8.71
N VAL A 311 4.22 19.29 -9.28
CA VAL A 311 4.47 17.89 -8.98
C VAL A 311 5.34 17.73 -7.74
N ASP A 312 5.12 16.64 -7.01
CA ASP A 312 6.00 16.23 -5.92
C ASP A 312 7.21 15.48 -6.47
N LYS A 313 8.31 15.50 -5.72
CA LYS A 313 9.52 14.77 -6.09
C LYS A 313 9.44 13.34 -5.55
N PRO A 314 9.80 12.33 -6.35
CA PRO A 314 10.00 10.97 -5.84
C PRO A 314 10.98 10.94 -4.67
N ILE A 315 10.77 10.02 -3.75
CA ILE A 315 11.60 9.89 -2.54
C ILE A 315 12.21 8.50 -2.40
N THR A 316 13.37 8.43 -1.74
CA THR A 316 13.94 7.19 -1.21
C THR A 316 14.33 7.38 0.26
N PHE A 317 14.20 6.29 1.03
CA PHE A 317 14.57 6.26 2.45
C PHE A 317 15.13 4.89 2.87
N GLY A 318 15.71 4.16 1.92
CA GLY A 318 16.47 2.94 2.12
C GLY A 318 15.67 1.64 2.09
N VAL A 319 14.45 1.65 1.56
CA VAL A 319 13.60 0.45 1.47
C VAL A 319 14.24 -0.59 0.56
N ALA A 320 14.64 -0.21 -0.66
CA ALA A 320 15.23 -1.13 -1.62
C ALA A 320 16.50 -1.79 -1.03
N GLU A 321 17.38 -0.99 -0.43
CA GLU A 321 18.62 -1.49 0.18
C GLU A 321 18.36 -2.40 1.38
N PHE A 322 17.39 -2.08 2.22
CA PHE A 322 17.01 -2.94 3.34
C PHE A 322 16.38 -4.25 2.86
N CYS A 323 15.54 -4.21 1.83
CA CYS A 323 14.92 -5.39 1.24
C CYS A 323 15.94 -6.41 0.69
N LYS A 324 17.14 -5.99 0.25
CA LYS A 324 18.21 -6.90 -0.20
C LYS A 324 18.64 -7.88 0.90
N THR A 325 18.59 -7.47 2.15
CA THR A 325 19.05 -8.25 3.31
C THR A 325 17.92 -8.78 4.19
N CYS A 326 16.77 -8.12 4.25
CA CYS A 326 15.68 -8.44 5.18
C CYS A 326 14.96 -9.76 4.84
N ARG A 327 14.35 -9.89 3.68
CA ARG A 327 13.57 -11.05 3.17
C ARG A 327 12.45 -11.59 4.09
N LYS A 328 12.13 -10.94 5.20
CA LYS A 328 11.15 -11.43 6.20
C LYS A 328 9.77 -11.72 5.58
N CYS A 329 9.32 -10.90 4.61
CA CYS A 329 8.07 -11.11 3.90
C CYS A 329 8.10 -12.36 2.99
N ALA A 330 9.24 -12.65 2.35
CA ALA A 330 9.41 -13.84 1.53
C ALA A 330 9.48 -15.11 2.40
N ASP A 331 10.22 -15.05 3.52
CA ASP A 331 10.35 -16.16 4.47
C ASP A 331 8.99 -16.51 5.11
N ALA A 332 8.11 -15.52 5.32
CA ALA A 332 6.80 -15.71 5.94
C ALA A 332 5.68 -16.03 4.93
N CYS A 333 5.93 -15.92 3.62
CA CYS A 333 4.91 -16.14 2.59
C CYS A 333 4.54 -17.63 2.50
N PRO A 334 3.30 -18.05 2.84
CA PRO A 334 2.94 -19.48 2.84
C PRO A 334 3.00 -20.12 1.44
N SER A 335 2.64 -19.36 0.41
CA SER A 335 2.65 -19.84 -0.98
C SER A 335 3.98 -19.62 -1.70
N GLN A 336 4.99 -19.06 -1.02
CA GLN A 336 6.29 -18.73 -1.63
C GLN A 336 6.16 -17.88 -2.90
N ALA A 337 5.22 -16.94 -2.89
CA ALA A 337 4.94 -16.04 -4.01
C ALA A 337 5.96 -14.89 -4.14
N ILE A 338 6.68 -14.57 -3.06
CA ILE A 338 7.61 -13.45 -3.00
C ILE A 338 9.04 -13.94 -3.24
N SER A 339 9.75 -13.29 -4.17
CA SER A 339 11.13 -13.67 -4.53
C SER A 339 12.10 -13.63 -3.34
N HIS A 340 12.93 -14.65 -3.23
CA HIS A 340 14.07 -14.73 -2.30
C HIS A 340 15.37 -14.18 -2.88
N ASP A 341 15.38 -13.75 -4.16
CA ASP A 341 16.57 -13.20 -4.81
C ASP A 341 17.14 -12.03 -4.02
N LYS A 342 18.45 -11.94 -3.93
CA LYS A 342 19.12 -10.85 -3.20
C LYS A 342 18.85 -9.51 -3.88
N GLU A 343 18.98 -9.45 -5.19
CA GLU A 343 18.85 -8.24 -5.99
C GLU A 343 17.55 -8.23 -6.80
N PRO A 344 16.96 -7.05 -7.05
CA PRO A 344 15.87 -6.91 -8.00
C PRO A 344 16.35 -7.14 -9.44
N SER A 345 15.44 -7.55 -10.31
CA SER A 345 15.76 -7.83 -11.72
C SER A 345 14.60 -7.47 -12.64
N PHE A 346 14.80 -7.57 -13.94
CA PHE A 346 13.72 -7.41 -14.95
C PHE A 346 12.96 -8.73 -15.22
N LYS A 347 13.19 -9.76 -14.42
CA LYS A 347 12.52 -11.06 -14.59
C LYS A 347 11.01 -10.93 -14.47
N THR A 348 10.29 -11.53 -15.41
CA THR A 348 8.85 -11.79 -15.34
C THR A 348 8.64 -13.25 -14.95
N ILE A 349 7.70 -13.53 -14.04
CA ILE A 349 7.41 -14.90 -13.56
C ILE A 349 6.21 -15.44 -14.31
N THR A 350 5.12 -14.67 -14.37
CA THR A 350 3.89 -15.00 -15.07
C THR A 350 3.46 -13.84 -15.96
N VAL A 351 2.45 -14.03 -16.78
CA VAL A 351 1.86 -12.93 -17.57
C VAL A 351 1.27 -11.82 -16.69
N SER A 352 0.98 -12.11 -15.43
CA SER A 352 0.53 -11.11 -14.45
C SER A 352 1.66 -10.28 -13.84
N THR A 353 2.91 -10.56 -14.18
CA THR A 353 4.04 -9.71 -13.82
C THR A 353 4.20 -8.60 -14.85
N SER A 354 3.95 -7.34 -14.49
CA SER A 354 4.27 -6.22 -15.38
C SER A 354 5.79 -6.15 -15.61
N GLY A 355 6.24 -6.33 -16.86
CA GLY A 355 7.66 -6.34 -17.23
C GLY A 355 8.25 -4.94 -17.37
N GLY A 356 9.58 -4.88 -17.65
CA GLY A 356 10.29 -3.66 -18.00
C GLY A 356 10.62 -2.71 -16.84
N VAL A 357 10.30 -3.08 -15.60
CA VAL A 357 10.73 -2.38 -14.39
C VAL A 357 11.58 -3.32 -13.55
N LYS A 358 12.76 -2.87 -13.12
CA LYS A 358 13.65 -3.64 -12.25
C LYS A 358 13.06 -3.73 -10.85
N LYS A 359 12.66 -4.93 -10.46
CA LYS A 359 11.98 -5.20 -9.18
C LYS A 359 12.17 -6.66 -8.75
N TRP A 360 11.79 -6.96 -7.51
CA TRP A 360 11.53 -8.34 -7.12
C TRP A 360 10.16 -8.73 -7.68
N ALA A 361 10.14 -9.73 -8.54
CA ALA A 361 8.90 -10.19 -9.13
C ALA A 361 8.07 -10.96 -8.10
N LEU A 362 6.77 -10.67 -8.07
CA LEU A 362 5.76 -11.40 -7.31
C LEU A 362 5.07 -12.41 -8.24
N ASP A 363 4.93 -13.65 -7.78
CA ASP A 363 4.09 -14.65 -8.41
C ASP A 363 2.63 -14.43 -7.98
N ALA A 364 1.88 -13.69 -8.79
CA ALA A 364 0.51 -13.33 -8.48
C ALA A 364 -0.44 -14.54 -8.49
N GLU A 365 -0.13 -15.59 -9.23
CA GLU A 365 -0.92 -16.82 -9.29
C GLU A 365 -0.82 -17.59 -7.97
N LYS A 366 0.40 -17.77 -7.46
CA LYS A 366 0.61 -18.37 -6.12
C LYS A 366 0.00 -17.53 -5.00
N CYS A 367 0.05 -16.19 -5.13
CA CYS A 367 -0.55 -15.30 -4.15
C CYS A 367 -2.08 -15.46 -4.12
N LEU A 368 -2.74 -15.49 -5.30
CA LEU A 368 -4.19 -15.72 -5.41
C LEU A 368 -4.59 -17.10 -4.88
N SER A 369 -3.80 -18.15 -5.18
CA SER A 369 -4.05 -19.49 -4.65
C SER A 369 -4.06 -19.51 -3.11
N GLN A 370 -3.18 -18.73 -2.47
CA GLN A 370 -3.19 -18.57 -1.01
C GLN A 370 -4.47 -17.89 -0.51
N TRP A 371 -4.97 -16.85 -1.19
CA TRP A 371 -6.23 -16.20 -0.84
C TRP A 371 -7.41 -17.20 -0.96
N ALA A 372 -7.43 -18.00 -2.03
CA ALA A 372 -8.42 -19.05 -2.21
C ALA A 372 -8.39 -20.13 -1.10
N GLN A 373 -7.21 -20.45 -0.59
CA GLN A 373 -7.06 -21.41 0.52
C GLN A 373 -7.55 -20.80 1.85
N VAL A 374 -7.15 -19.57 2.14
CA VAL A 374 -7.52 -18.86 3.36
C VAL A 374 -9.00 -18.46 3.33
N GLY A 375 -9.49 -17.91 2.24
CA GLY A 375 -10.87 -17.43 2.06
C GLY A 375 -11.08 -15.95 2.30
N THR A 376 -9.99 -15.22 2.47
CA THR A 376 -9.93 -13.75 2.55
C THR A 376 -8.61 -13.27 1.98
N ASP A 377 -8.36 -11.96 1.98
CA ASP A 377 -7.04 -11.38 1.73
C ASP A 377 -6.04 -11.97 2.73
N CYS A 378 -4.81 -12.17 2.31
CA CYS A 378 -3.84 -12.86 3.17
C CYS A 378 -3.06 -11.91 4.10
N GLY A 379 -2.57 -10.79 3.60
CA GLY A 379 -1.88 -9.73 4.34
C GLY A 379 -0.61 -10.08 5.14
N ILE A 380 -0.20 -11.36 5.23
CA ILE A 380 0.94 -11.80 6.07
C ILE A 380 2.22 -11.04 5.74
N CYS A 381 2.52 -10.83 4.47
CA CYS A 381 3.74 -10.13 4.03
C CYS A 381 3.80 -8.67 4.51
N VAL A 382 2.66 -8.00 4.59
CA VAL A 382 2.52 -6.64 5.13
C VAL A 382 2.66 -6.67 6.64
N LYS A 383 1.96 -7.58 7.32
CA LYS A 383 2.00 -7.76 8.79
C LYS A 383 3.41 -7.93 9.32
N VAL A 384 4.22 -8.80 8.68
CA VAL A 384 5.58 -9.11 9.14
C VAL A 384 6.63 -8.10 8.71
N CYS A 385 6.29 -7.14 7.84
CA CYS A 385 7.24 -6.17 7.32
C CYS A 385 7.79 -5.27 8.43
N PRO A 386 9.12 -5.11 8.55
CA PRO A 386 9.71 -4.23 9.57
C PRO A 386 9.29 -2.77 9.46
N TYR A 387 8.83 -2.33 8.28
CA TYR A 387 8.25 -0.99 8.09
C TYR A 387 6.78 -0.90 8.53
N ASN A 388 6.10 -2.03 8.83
CA ASN A 388 4.74 -2.02 9.36
C ASN A 388 4.76 -1.74 10.88
N LYS A 389 4.89 -0.47 11.23
CA LYS A 389 4.95 0.02 12.61
C LYS A 389 3.95 1.15 12.82
N LEU A 390 3.61 1.38 14.08
CA LEU A 390 2.94 2.61 14.50
C LEU A 390 3.90 3.80 14.38
N ASP A 391 3.34 5.00 14.25
CA ASP A 391 4.11 6.24 14.16
C ASP A 391 4.62 6.64 15.56
N GLU A 392 5.70 6.00 16.00
CA GLU A 392 6.34 6.22 17.29
C GLU A 392 7.83 6.55 17.09
N TRP A 393 8.36 7.47 17.87
CA TRP A 393 9.72 8.02 17.72
C TRP A 393 10.84 6.96 17.62
N HIS A 394 10.71 5.84 18.33
CA HIS A 394 11.71 4.76 18.28
C HIS A 394 11.69 3.99 16.97
N HIS A 395 10.59 4.01 16.24
CA HIS A 395 10.51 3.43 14.90
C HIS A 395 11.20 4.34 13.85
N ASP A 396 11.18 5.64 14.04
CA ASP A 396 11.93 6.56 13.16
C ASP A 396 13.43 6.37 13.28
N PHE A 397 13.90 6.04 14.47
CA PHE A 397 15.29 5.67 14.70
C PHE A 397 15.69 4.40 13.94
N VAL A 398 14.80 3.41 13.90
CA VAL A 398 15.00 2.17 13.12
C VAL A 398 15.02 2.47 11.62
N LYS A 399 14.11 3.33 11.11
CA LYS A 399 14.09 3.75 9.72
C LYS A 399 15.40 4.39 9.28
N LEU A 400 16.00 5.25 10.12
CA LEU A 400 17.33 5.82 9.86
C LEU A 400 18.40 4.74 9.73
N GLY A 401 18.36 3.71 10.59
CA GLY A 401 19.28 2.58 10.58
C GLY A 401 19.21 1.73 9.30
N THR A 402 18.09 1.71 8.58
CA THR A 402 17.94 0.89 7.36
C THR A 402 18.87 1.30 6.23
N ARG A 403 19.37 2.54 6.26
CA ARG A 403 20.34 3.08 5.29
C ARG A 403 21.80 2.77 5.64
N THR A 404 22.06 2.27 6.84
CA THR A 404 23.41 2.02 7.35
C THR A 404 23.83 0.56 7.13
N PRO A 405 25.14 0.23 7.23
CA PRO A 405 25.61 -1.16 7.25
C PRO A 405 25.02 -2.01 8.39
N ALA A 406 24.38 -1.38 9.39
CA ALA A 406 23.73 -2.06 10.52
C ALA A 406 22.39 -2.76 10.18
N ARG A 407 21.95 -2.73 8.92
CA ARG A 407 20.67 -3.32 8.44
C ARG A 407 20.40 -4.75 8.95
N PRO A 408 21.35 -5.69 8.93
CA PRO A 408 21.10 -7.05 9.44
C PRO A 408 20.73 -7.08 10.91
N ILE A 409 21.29 -6.16 11.71
CA ILE A 409 21.03 -6.02 13.15
C ILE A 409 19.58 -5.56 13.37
N LEU A 410 19.06 -4.70 12.50
CA LEU A 410 17.68 -4.22 12.62
C LEU A 410 16.65 -5.34 12.42
N ARG A 411 16.88 -6.24 11.46
CA ARG A 411 16.05 -7.44 11.31
C ARG A 411 16.09 -8.32 12.57
N PHE A 412 17.28 -8.55 13.11
CA PHE A 412 17.45 -9.32 14.34
C PHE A 412 16.64 -8.72 15.50
N PHE A 413 16.69 -7.42 15.71
CA PHE A 413 15.89 -6.75 16.76
C PHE A 413 14.39 -6.81 16.48
N ASP A 414 13.96 -6.66 15.23
CA ASP A 414 12.55 -6.80 14.85
C ASP A 414 12.02 -8.20 15.19
N ASP A 415 12.82 -9.24 14.94
CA ASP A 415 12.49 -10.62 15.28
C ASP A 415 12.55 -10.88 16.80
N LEU A 416 13.52 -10.30 17.51
CA LEU A 416 13.69 -10.42 18.96
C LEU A 416 12.53 -9.78 19.71
N PHE A 417 12.04 -8.63 19.25
CA PHE A 417 10.91 -7.94 19.86
C PHE A 417 9.54 -8.54 19.45
N GLY A 418 9.53 -9.55 18.58
CA GLY A 418 8.33 -10.29 18.20
C GLY A 418 7.36 -9.51 17.31
N TYR A 419 7.86 -8.51 16.56
CA TYR A 419 7.00 -7.81 15.59
C TYR A 419 6.51 -8.75 14.49
N GLY A 420 5.19 -8.68 14.22
CA GLY A 420 4.53 -9.54 13.24
C GLY A 420 4.35 -11.01 13.64
N LYS A 421 4.67 -11.38 14.90
CA LYS A 421 4.59 -12.76 15.42
C LYS A 421 3.31 -13.06 16.23
N VAL A 422 2.45 -12.07 16.44
CA VAL A 422 1.16 -12.29 17.11
C VAL A 422 0.34 -13.25 16.25
N SER A 423 -0.28 -14.28 16.86
CA SER A 423 -1.18 -15.17 16.12
C SER A 423 -2.43 -14.42 15.62
N ALA A 424 -3.06 -14.90 14.56
CA ALA A 424 -4.30 -14.29 14.07
C ALA A 424 -5.40 -14.32 15.15
N SER A 425 -5.52 -15.41 15.86
CA SER A 425 -6.45 -15.59 16.98
C SER A 425 -6.21 -14.59 18.11
N ASP A 426 -4.97 -14.49 18.61
CA ASP A 426 -4.67 -13.53 19.68
C ASP A 426 -4.87 -12.07 19.22
N ALA A 427 -4.56 -11.75 17.97
CA ALA A 427 -4.79 -10.43 17.41
C ALA A 427 -6.30 -10.11 17.33
N THR A 428 -7.12 -11.06 16.93
CA THR A 428 -8.58 -10.92 16.88
C THR A 428 -9.16 -10.71 18.28
N LYS A 429 -8.75 -11.52 19.26
CA LYS A 429 -9.15 -11.31 20.66
C LYS A 429 -8.75 -9.93 21.20
N ASN A 430 -7.53 -9.52 20.91
CA ASN A 430 -7.04 -8.22 21.37
C ASN A 430 -7.80 -7.06 20.71
N PHE A 431 -8.24 -7.21 19.45
CA PHE A 431 -9.03 -6.20 18.76
C PHE A 431 -10.39 -5.97 19.41
N TRP A 432 -11.12 -7.06 19.75
CA TRP A 432 -12.44 -6.96 20.35
C TRP A 432 -12.46 -6.67 21.85
N ASN A 433 -11.37 -6.95 22.56
CA ASN A 433 -11.29 -6.79 24.03
C ASN A 433 -10.67 -5.47 24.49
N LYS A 434 -10.30 -4.58 23.57
CA LYS A 434 -9.85 -3.20 23.86
C LYS A 434 -10.99 -2.22 23.77
#